data_c0061298da4f8bf175fa962ea06d947a
#
_entry.id   c0061298da4f8bf175fa962ea06d947a
#
_cell.length_a   1.000
_cell.length_b   1.000
_cell.length_c   1.000
_cell.angle_alpha   90.00
_cell.angle_beta   90.00
_cell.angle_gamma   90.00
#
_symmetry.space_group_name_H-M   'P 1'
#
loop_
_entity.id
_entity.type
_entity.pdbx_description
1 polymer ?
#
loop_
_entity_poly.entity_id
_entity_poly.type
_entity_poly.pdbx_seq_one_letter_code
_entity_poly.pdbx_strand_id
1 'polypeptide(L)'
;MKEHKEKGVDLGLRQFIKSLEYVAGGTALLATTPWLTSCTPEKLQEIKHEKARIALIGTGSRGQYHIHNLKEIPHAQIVAVCDNYAPNLQQALELCPDAKPYTDYRKLLESKDNDGVIISTPLNRHAHIVKDALAAGKQVFCEKAMARTLDECKAI
;
A
#
# COMPACT_ATOMS: atom_id res chain seq x y z
N MET A 1 -0.25 -38.01 -30.62
CA MET A 1 0.87 -37.36 -29.97
C MET A 1 1.32 -36.23 -30.89
N LYS A 2 0.90 -35.00 -30.65
CA LYS A 2 1.28 -33.81 -31.44
C LYS A 2 1.93 -32.83 -30.51
N GLU A 3 3.22 -32.60 -30.72
CA GLU A 3 4.00 -31.57 -30.05
C GLU A 3 3.44 -30.17 -30.40
N HIS A 4 2.98 -29.42 -29.41
CA HIS A 4 2.74 -27.99 -29.55
C HIS A 4 4.05 -27.24 -29.34
N LYS A 5 4.55 -26.69 -30.41
CA LYS A 5 5.75 -25.88 -30.51
C LYS A 5 5.46 -24.51 -29.93
N GLU A 6 6.01 -24.23 -28.76
CA GLU A 6 6.14 -22.85 -28.23
C GLU A 6 7.08 -22.05 -29.14
N LYS A 7 6.53 -21.19 -29.97
CA LYS A 7 7.26 -20.19 -30.74
C LYS A 7 6.46 -18.89 -30.73
N GLY A 8 6.88 -17.89 -29.95
CA GLY A 8 6.28 -16.57 -30.09
C GLY A 8 6.74 -15.47 -29.14
N VAL A 9 7.42 -15.78 -28.06
CA VAL A 9 7.77 -14.76 -27.03
C VAL A 9 9.25 -14.33 -27.07
N ASP A 10 10.11 -15.11 -27.70
CA ASP A 10 11.58 -14.95 -27.60
C ASP A 10 12.20 -13.89 -28.56
N LEU A 11 11.53 -13.58 -29.67
CA LEU A 11 12.10 -12.63 -30.67
C LEU A 11 12.03 -11.16 -30.23
N GLY A 12 10.95 -10.76 -29.56
CA GLY A 12 10.75 -9.37 -29.12
C GLY A 12 11.70 -8.99 -27.99
N LEU A 13 11.89 -9.88 -27.02
CA LEU A 13 12.78 -9.65 -25.89
C LEU A 13 14.26 -9.65 -26.31
N ARG A 14 14.66 -10.53 -27.21
CA ARG A 14 16.02 -10.58 -27.76
C ARG A 14 16.35 -9.36 -28.63
N GLN A 15 15.38 -8.86 -29.39
CA GLN A 15 15.56 -7.60 -30.16
C GLN A 15 15.63 -6.39 -29.23
N PHE A 16 14.84 -6.37 -28.17
CA PHE A 16 14.89 -5.30 -27.16
C PHE A 16 16.24 -5.29 -26.41
N ILE A 17 16.74 -6.44 -26.01
CA ILE A 17 18.06 -6.55 -25.34
C ILE A 17 19.20 -6.14 -26.29
N LYS A 18 19.16 -6.55 -27.55
CA LYS A 18 20.15 -6.13 -28.57
C LYS A 18 20.09 -4.62 -28.88
N SER A 19 18.92 -4.01 -28.81
CA SER A 19 18.81 -2.55 -28.96
C SER A 19 19.41 -1.77 -27.78
N LEU A 20 19.42 -2.36 -26.57
CA LEU A 20 20.09 -1.79 -25.40
C LEU A 20 21.63 -1.87 -25.50
N GLU A 21 22.17 -2.93 -26.07
CA GLU A 21 23.64 -3.05 -26.31
C GLU A 21 24.15 -2.03 -27.33
N TYR A 22 23.33 -1.62 -28.30
CA TYR A 22 23.70 -0.61 -29.29
C TYR A 22 23.74 0.82 -28.72
N VAL A 23 23.02 1.07 -27.61
CA VAL A 23 23.01 2.38 -26.91
C VAL A 23 24.23 2.54 -26.01
N ALA A 24 24.84 1.44 -25.55
CA ALA A 24 26.03 1.48 -24.69
C ALA A 24 27.34 1.81 -25.43
N GLY A 25 27.35 1.77 -26.79
CA GLY A 25 28.52 2.05 -27.62
C GLY A 25 28.60 3.45 -28.25
N GLY A 26 27.58 4.29 -28.03
CA GLY A 26 27.48 5.61 -28.68
C GLY A 26 27.54 6.80 -27.72
N THR A 27 28.73 7.18 -27.29
CA THR A 27 28.96 8.28 -26.34
C THR A 27 28.91 9.68 -26.97
N ALA A 28 28.03 10.02 -27.91
CA ALA A 28 28.10 11.35 -28.53
C ALA A 28 26.79 12.06 -28.91
N LEU A 29 25.57 11.56 -28.61
CA LEU A 29 24.35 12.23 -29.13
C LEU A 29 23.17 12.30 -28.15
N LEU A 30 23.40 12.32 -26.84
CA LEU A 30 22.30 12.42 -25.84
C LEU A 30 22.19 13.81 -25.17
N ALA A 31 22.77 14.85 -25.75
CA ALA A 31 22.78 16.19 -25.14
C ALA A 31 21.56 17.08 -25.49
N THR A 32 20.53 16.60 -26.21
CA THR A 32 19.46 17.49 -26.70
C THR A 32 18.02 17.03 -26.44
N THR A 33 17.77 16.05 -25.57
CA THR A 33 16.40 15.67 -25.23
C THR A 33 16.07 15.97 -23.76
N PRO A 34 15.39 17.09 -23.46
CA PRO A 34 15.12 17.53 -22.08
C PRO A 34 14.12 16.64 -21.31
N TRP A 35 13.56 15.62 -21.93
CA TRP A 35 12.62 14.69 -21.31
C TRP A 35 13.23 13.36 -20.82
N LEU A 36 14.49 13.09 -21.15
CA LEU A 36 15.23 11.92 -20.62
C LEU A 36 15.92 12.19 -19.27
N THR A 37 15.90 13.42 -18.78
CA THR A 37 16.49 13.80 -17.48
C THR A 37 15.58 13.56 -16.28
N SER A 38 14.40 12.94 -16.46
CA SER A 38 13.47 12.67 -15.35
C SER A 38 13.86 11.47 -14.47
N CYS A 39 14.87 10.70 -14.86
CA CYS A 39 15.40 9.57 -14.07
C CYS A 39 16.90 9.74 -13.86
N THR A 40 17.34 10.84 -13.26
CA THR A 40 18.72 10.93 -12.79
C THR A 40 18.87 10.10 -11.48
N PRO A 41 19.96 9.31 -11.35
CA PRO A 41 20.25 8.55 -10.12
C PRO A 41 20.36 9.43 -8.87
N GLU A 42 20.55 10.73 -9.04
CA GLU A 42 20.64 11.73 -7.97
C GLU A 42 19.30 11.95 -7.21
N LYS A 43 18.16 11.58 -7.80
CA LYS A 43 16.86 11.58 -7.10
C LYS A 43 16.56 10.29 -6.35
N LEU A 44 17.45 9.31 -6.42
CA LEU A 44 17.53 8.19 -5.48
C LEU A 44 18.31 8.59 -4.21
N GLN A 45 18.34 9.90 -3.89
CA GLN A 45 18.79 10.34 -2.58
C GLN A 45 17.97 9.57 -1.55
N GLU A 46 18.71 8.81 -0.73
CA GLU A 46 18.30 8.19 0.52
C GLU A 46 16.85 8.51 0.87
N ILE A 47 15.94 7.68 0.44
CA ILE A 47 14.68 7.55 1.14
C ILE A 47 15.13 7.17 2.55
N LYS A 48 15.29 8.15 3.44
CA LYS A 48 15.31 7.90 4.86
C LYS A 48 14.12 7.01 5.07
N HIS A 49 14.37 5.76 5.39
CA HIS A 49 13.32 4.80 5.69
C HIS A 49 12.71 5.21 7.03
N GLU A 50 12.01 6.34 7.03
CA GLU A 50 11.08 6.65 8.09
C GLU A 50 10.06 5.52 8.08
N LYS A 51 9.78 4.97 9.24
CA LYS A 51 8.81 3.88 9.35
C LYS A 51 7.46 4.38 8.84
N ALA A 52 6.81 3.61 7.98
CA ALA A 52 5.44 3.88 7.56
C ALA A 52 4.52 3.83 8.79
N ARG A 53 3.85 4.93 9.10
CA ARG A 53 2.96 5.06 10.26
C ARG A 53 1.56 4.57 9.87
N ILE A 54 1.21 3.40 10.36
CA ILE A 54 -0.01 2.69 9.99
C ILE A 54 -1.00 2.71 11.14
N ALA A 55 -2.26 3.01 10.84
CA ALA A 55 -3.36 2.87 11.76
C ALA A 55 -4.29 1.72 11.34
N LEU A 56 -4.91 1.03 12.30
CA LEU A 56 -5.88 -0.03 12.03
C LEU A 56 -7.29 0.42 12.40
N ILE A 57 -8.24 0.18 11.49
CA ILE A 57 -9.67 0.42 11.68
C ILE A 57 -10.39 -0.94 11.62
N GLY A 58 -10.90 -1.36 12.76
CA GLY A 58 -11.40 -2.72 13.01
C GLY A 58 -10.31 -3.63 13.58
N THR A 59 -10.38 -3.95 14.86
CA THR A 59 -9.37 -4.72 15.59
C THR A 59 -9.90 -6.07 16.09
N GLY A 60 -10.94 -6.60 15.44
CA GLY A 60 -11.38 -7.99 15.64
C GLY A 60 -10.31 -9.00 15.20
N SER A 61 -10.65 -10.28 15.10
CA SER A 61 -9.68 -11.35 14.79
C SER A 61 -8.84 -11.06 13.55
N ARG A 62 -9.43 -10.48 12.52
CA ARG A 62 -8.68 -10.11 11.30
C ARG A 62 -7.75 -8.92 11.50
N GLY A 63 -8.18 -7.90 12.25
CA GLY A 63 -7.33 -6.77 12.61
C GLY A 63 -6.13 -7.22 13.47
N GLN A 64 -6.35 -8.10 14.44
CA GLN A 64 -5.26 -8.68 15.25
C GLN A 64 -4.26 -9.46 14.41
N TYR A 65 -4.72 -10.22 13.41
CA TYR A 65 -3.84 -10.88 12.44
C TYR A 65 -2.94 -9.88 11.70
N HIS A 66 -3.49 -8.73 11.28
CA HIS A 66 -2.68 -7.66 10.67
C HIS A 66 -1.70 -7.04 11.65
N ILE A 67 -2.07 -6.86 12.92
CA ILE A 67 -1.16 -6.38 13.96
C ILE A 67 0.06 -7.30 14.07
N HIS A 68 -0.16 -8.62 14.15
CA HIS A 68 0.94 -9.58 14.22
C HIS A 68 1.86 -9.49 13.00
N ASN A 69 1.31 -9.46 11.79
CA ASN A 69 2.11 -9.37 10.56
C ASN A 69 2.89 -8.06 10.46
N LEU A 70 2.29 -6.93 10.83
CA LEU A 70 2.96 -5.63 10.77
C LEU A 70 4.15 -5.53 11.73
N LYS A 71 4.10 -6.21 12.87
CA LYS A 71 5.21 -6.25 13.84
C LYS A 71 6.46 -6.94 13.28
N GLU A 72 6.30 -7.84 12.31
CA GLU A 72 7.40 -8.51 11.62
C GLU A 72 8.03 -7.64 10.51
N ILE A 73 7.42 -6.49 10.19
CA ILE A 73 7.90 -5.59 9.13
C ILE A 73 8.73 -4.47 9.76
N PRO A 74 10.07 -4.44 9.56
CA PRO A 74 10.96 -3.48 10.24
C PRO A 74 10.62 -2.00 9.97
N HIS A 75 10.07 -1.71 8.79
CA HIS A 75 9.73 -0.36 8.32
C HIS A 75 8.25 0.00 8.50
N ALA A 76 7.49 -0.79 9.26
CA ALA A 76 6.12 -0.48 9.66
C ALA A 76 6.05 -0.12 11.15
N GLN A 77 5.23 0.87 11.47
CA GLN A 77 4.92 1.23 12.83
C GLN A 77 3.41 1.36 12.99
N ILE A 78 2.83 0.65 13.95
CA ILE A 78 1.43 0.80 14.31
C ILE A 78 1.33 1.99 15.26
N VAL A 79 0.71 3.08 14.80
CA VAL A 79 0.60 4.33 15.56
C VAL A 79 -0.79 4.54 16.18
N ALA A 80 -1.81 3.87 15.64
CA ALA A 80 -3.17 3.98 16.16
C ALA A 80 -4.00 2.72 15.86
N VAL A 81 -4.96 2.45 16.74
CA VAL A 81 -5.94 1.38 16.60
C VAL A 81 -7.35 1.90 16.88
N CYS A 82 -8.34 1.45 16.11
CA CYS A 82 -9.72 1.88 16.25
C CYS A 82 -10.69 0.71 16.20
N ASP A 83 -11.52 0.61 17.21
CA ASP A 83 -12.68 -0.28 17.21
C ASP A 83 -13.79 0.30 18.09
N ASN A 84 -15.04 0.15 17.68
CA ASN A 84 -16.19 0.59 18.49
C ASN A 84 -16.62 -0.47 19.55
N TYR A 85 -16.04 -1.67 19.50
CA TYR A 85 -16.24 -2.72 20.49
C TYR A 85 -15.04 -2.75 21.44
N ALA A 86 -15.30 -2.32 22.69
CA ALA A 86 -14.24 -2.13 23.68
C ALA A 86 -13.33 -3.36 23.91
N PRO A 87 -13.83 -4.62 23.94
CA PRO A 87 -12.95 -5.78 24.11
C PRO A 87 -11.94 -5.95 22.96
N ASN A 88 -12.33 -5.70 21.70
CA ASN A 88 -11.41 -5.77 20.57
C ASN A 88 -10.33 -4.68 20.66
N LEU A 89 -10.74 -3.47 21.04
CA LEU A 89 -9.81 -2.35 21.21
C LEU A 89 -8.80 -2.65 22.32
N GLN A 90 -9.26 -3.21 23.45
CA GLN A 90 -8.39 -3.58 24.56
C GLN A 90 -7.35 -4.63 24.15
N GLN A 91 -7.78 -5.69 23.47
CA GLN A 91 -6.88 -6.74 22.97
C GLN A 91 -5.85 -6.17 21.97
N ALA A 92 -6.26 -5.23 21.11
CA ALA A 92 -5.34 -4.58 20.20
C ALA A 92 -4.28 -3.74 20.92
N LEU A 93 -4.65 -3.05 22.01
CA LEU A 93 -3.72 -2.28 22.84
C LEU A 93 -2.75 -3.17 23.62
N GLU A 94 -3.16 -4.36 24.03
CA GLU A 94 -2.25 -5.36 24.62
C GLU A 94 -1.19 -5.81 23.62
N LEU A 95 -1.55 -5.91 22.33
CA LEU A 95 -0.62 -6.26 21.27
C LEU A 95 0.27 -5.07 20.84
N CYS A 96 -0.22 -3.84 20.89
CA CYS A 96 0.52 -2.62 20.54
C CYS A 96 0.25 -1.51 21.56
N PRO A 97 0.93 -1.56 22.71
CA PRO A 97 0.69 -0.64 23.83
C PRO A 97 1.02 0.82 23.50
N ASP A 98 1.90 1.06 22.55
CA ASP A 98 2.29 2.42 22.09
C ASP A 98 1.28 3.04 21.12
N ALA A 99 0.31 2.26 20.63
CA ALA A 99 -0.68 2.74 19.67
C ALA A 99 -1.77 3.57 20.36
N LYS A 100 -2.14 4.68 19.74
CA LYS A 100 -3.22 5.55 20.24
C LYS A 100 -4.59 4.91 19.99
N PRO A 101 -5.45 4.77 21.02
CA PRO A 101 -6.77 4.19 20.87
C PRO A 101 -7.79 5.19 20.32
N TYR A 102 -8.69 4.70 19.48
CA TYR A 102 -9.86 5.44 19.00
C TYR A 102 -11.09 4.54 19.01
N THR A 103 -12.24 5.11 19.34
CA THR A 103 -13.57 4.44 19.23
C THR A 103 -14.32 4.91 17.98
N ASP A 104 -13.93 6.03 17.37
CA ASP A 104 -14.47 6.57 16.13
C ASP A 104 -13.33 6.73 15.11
N TYR A 105 -13.45 6.03 13.98
CA TYR A 105 -12.44 6.07 12.92
C TYR A 105 -12.30 7.45 12.27
N ARG A 106 -13.33 8.31 12.30
CA ARG A 106 -13.25 9.66 11.74
C ARG A 106 -12.23 10.50 12.50
N LYS A 107 -12.23 10.40 13.84
CA LYS A 107 -11.24 11.06 14.68
C LYS A 107 -9.83 10.52 14.45
N LEU A 108 -9.69 9.23 14.12
CA LEU A 108 -8.42 8.65 13.72
C LEU A 108 -7.96 9.23 12.38
N LEU A 109 -8.86 9.39 11.40
CA LEU A 109 -8.52 9.94 10.08
C LEU A 109 -8.11 11.44 10.13
N GLU A 110 -8.61 12.20 11.09
CA GLU A 110 -8.22 13.60 11.33
C GLU A 110 -6.77 13.72 11.83
N SER A 111 -6.20 12.65 12.39
CA SER A 111 -4.82 12.67 12.90
C SER A 111 -3.82 12.75 11.76
N LYS A 112 -2.79 13.58 11.97
CA LYS A 112 -1.62 13.68 11.07
C LYS A 112 -0.52 12.67 11.42
N ASP A 113 -0.73 11.85 12.45
CA ASP A 113 0.27 10.92 12.96
C ASP A 113 0.29 9.58 12.20
N ASN A 114 -0.63 9.38 11.25
CA ASN A 114 -0.69 8.19 10.40
C ASN A 114 -0.61 8.55 8.91
N ASP A 115 0.13 7.75 8.15
CA ASP A 115 0.30 7.88 6.70
C ASP A 115 -0.71 7.02 5.94
N GLY A 116 -1.06 5.87 6.53
CA GLY A 116 -1.99 4.94 5.93
C GLY A 116 -2.85 4.19 6.95
N VAL A 117 -3.93 3.61 6.46
CA VAL A 117 -4.88 2.85 7.26
C VAL A 117 -5.10 1.44 6.69
N ILE A 118 -5.22 0.47 7.58
CA ILE A 118 -5.69 -0.87 7.27
C ILE A 118 -7.12 -1.00 7.79
N ILE A 119 -8.06 -1.33 6.90
CA ILE A 119 -9.48 -1.45 7.19
C ILE A 119 -9.85 -2.93 7.25
N SER A 120 -10.23 -3.41 8.44
CA SER A 120 -10.60 -4.80 8.74
C SER A 120 -11.95 -4.88 9.45
N THR A 121 -12.84 -3.95 9.16
CA THR A 121 -14.19 -3.88 9.70
C THR A 121 -15.12 -4.90 9.02
N PRO A 122 -16.37 -5.09 9.48
CA PRO A 122 -17.37 -5.84 8.72
C PRO A 122 -17.59 -5.26 7.33
N LEU A 123 -17.83 -6.14 6.34
CA LEU A 123 -17.91 -5.82 4.91
C LEU A 123 -18.83 -4.62 4.57
N ASN A 124 -19.94 -4.51 5.29
CA ASN A 124 -20.90 -3.39 5.07
C ASN A 124 -20.35 -2.02 5.48
N ARG A 125 -19.17 -1.97 6.07
CA ARG A 125 -18.50 -0.74 6.47
C ARG A 125 -17.36 -0.34 5.53
N HIS A 126 -16.87 -1.25 4.68
CA HIS A 126 -15.69 -1.03 3.87
C HIS A 126 -15.82 0.21 2.98
N ALA A 127 -16.83 0.24 2.11
CA ALA A 127 -16.95 1.28 1.08
C ALA A 127 -16.93 2.71 1.64
N HIS A 128 -17.69 3.00 2.70
CA HIS A 128 -17.71 4.35 3.24
C HIS A 128 -16.45 4.71 4.03
N ILE A 129 -15.86 3.75 4.79
CA ILE A 129 -14.61 4.01 5.51
C ILE A 129 -13.46 4.23 4.52
N VAL A 130 -13.39 3.44 3.43
CA VAL A 130 -12.39 3.63 2.36
C VAL A 130 -12.52 5.01 1.74
N LYS A 131 -13.72 5.45 1.38
CA LYS A 131 -13.97 6.78 0.81
C LYS A 131 -13.55 7.89 1.76
N ASP A 132 -13.92 7.79 3.04
CA ASP A 132 -13.55 8.77 4.06
C ASP A 132 -12.02 8.83 4.25
N ALA A 133 -11.35 7.68 4.23
CA ALA A 133 -9.90 7.60 4.38
C ALA A 133 -9.15 8.18 3.16
N LEU A 134 -9.62 7.89 1.94
CA LEU A 134 -9.06 8.48 0.70
C LEU A 134 -9.29 10.00 0.67
N ALA A 135 -10.48 10.47 1.06
CA ALA A 135 -10.79 11.90 1.16
C ALA A 135 -9.92 12.62 2.21
N ALA A 136 -9.51 11.91 3.27
CA ALA A 136 -8.56 12.40 4.27
C ALA A 136 -7.08 12.32 3.81
N GLY A 137 -6.82 11.91 2.56
CA GLY A 137 -5.48 11.80 1.97
C GLY A 137 -4.65 10.66 2.52
N LYS A 138 -5.28 9.63 3.10
CA LYS A 138 -4.58 8.47 3.63
C LYS A 138 -4.35 7.40 2.57
N GLN A 139 -3.21 6.69 2.66
CA GLN A 139 -3.03 5.43 1.94
C GLN A 139 -3.96 4.36 2.54
N VAL A 140 -4.60 3.56 1.70
CA VAL A 140 -5.64 2.64 2.17
C VAL A 140 -5.33 1.20 1.74
N PHE A 141 -5.28 0.30 2.71
CA PHE A 141 -5.44 -1.13 2.51
C PHE A 141 -6.80 -1.56 3.07
N CYS A 142 -7.66 -2.11 2.23
CA CYS A 142 -8.96 -2.64 2.65
C CYS A 142 -8.98 -4.16 2.52
N GLU A 143 -9.47 -4.83 3.55
CA GLU A 143 -9.70 -6.27 3.51
C GLU A 143 -10.70 -6.67 2.42
N LYS A 144 -10.61 -7.92 2.02
CA LYS A 144 -11.55 -8.53 1.07
C LYS A 144 -12.93 -8.75 1.76
N ALA A 145 -14.00 -8.67 1.02
CA ALA A 145 -14.16 -8.11 -0.29
C ALA A 145 -14.16 -6.58 -0.18
N MET A 146 -13.78 -5.91 -1.26
CA MET A 146 -13.62 -4.44 -1.26
C MET A 146 -14.91 -3.72 -0.86
N ALA A 147 -16.05 -4.16 -1.35
CA ALA A 147 -17.37 -3.63 -1.01
C ALA A 147 -18.47 -4.69 -1.19
N ARG A 148 -19.71 -4.39 -0.79
CA ARG A 148 -20.86 -5.31 -0.88
C ARG A 148 -21.50 -5.36 -2.26
N THR A 149 -21.45 -4.25 -2.98
CA THR A 149 -22.11 -4.09 -4.28
C THR A 149 -21.14 -3.55 -5.32
N LEU A 150 -21.48 -3.77 -6.59
CA LEU A 150 -20.69 -3.23 -7.70
C LEU A 150 -20.69 -1.70 -7.72
N ASP A 151 -21.80 -1.07 -7.32
CA ASP A 151 -21.90 0.39 -7.27
C ASP A 151 -21.04 0.97 -6.15
N GLU A 152 -20.95 0.30 -4.99
CA GLU A 152 -19.98 0.67 -3.94
C GLU A 152 -18.54 0.54 -4.44
N CYS A 153 -18.21 -0.52 -5.17
CA CYS A 153 -16.87 -0.70 -5.75
C CYS A 153 -16.52 0.39 -6.77
N LYS A 154 -17.48 0.82 -7.58
CA LYS A 154 -17.27 1.91 -8.54
C LYS A 154 -17.17 3.29 -7.88
N ALA A 155 -17.69 3.43 -6.67
CA ALA A 155 -17.70 4.69 -5.92
C ALA A 155 -16.43 4.90 -5.06
N ILE A 156 -15.59 3.89 -4.94
CA ILE A 156 -14.26 3.93 -4.32
C ILE A 156 -13.22 4.37 -5.36
#